data_d6b668aa3fc6b7a497458f9df4f3330e
#
_entry.id   d6b668aa3fc6b7a497458f9df4f3330e
#
_cell.length_a   1.000
_cell.length_b   1.000
_cell.length_c   1.000
_cell.angle_alpha   90.00
_cell.angle_beta   90.00
_cell.angle_gamma   90.00
#
_symmetry.space_group_name_H-M   'P 1'
#
loop_
_entity.id
_entity.type
_entity.pdbx_description
1 polymer ?
#
loop_
_entity_poly.entity_id
_entity_poly.type
_entity_poly.pdbx_seq_one_letter_code
_entity_poly.pdbx_strand_id
1 'polypeptide(L)'
;FLLAAGMGSRYGGLKQLDGLGPNGETIMDYSIYDAINAGFGKLVFVIRKDFEQDFRDKIISKYEGHIPCELVFQSIDDLPEGFTCPADRTKPWGTNHAVMMGADVIKEPFAVINCDDFYGRDSFQVMGKFLSALPADSKNVYSMVGFRVGNTLSESGTVSRGICSTDDKGCLLYTS
;
A
#
# COMPACT_ATOMS: atom_id res chain seq x y z
N PHE A 1 -2.54 -3.58 -3.60
CA PHE A 1 -1.28 -2.93 -3.97
C PHE A 1 -0.58 -2.43 -2.71
N LEU A 2 0.64 -2.88 -2.44
CA LEU A 2 1.38 -2.59 -1.20
C LEU A 2 2.54 -1.65 -1.49
N LEU A 3 2.56 -0.51 -0.80
CA LEU A 3 3.60 0.50 -0.92
C LEU A 3 4.79 0.12 -0.03
N ALA A 4 5.81 -0.49 -0.61
CA ALA A 4 7.01 -0.97 0.07
C ALA A 4 8.32 -0.31 -0.42
N ALA A 5 8.26 0.63 -1.37
CA ALA A 5 9.44 1.30 -1.91
C ALA A 5 10.15 2.23 -0.90
N GLY A 6 9.44 2.67 0.15
CA GLY A 6 10.01 3.44 1.26
C GLY A 6 10.77 2.59 2.29
N MET A 7 10.66 1.26 2.22
CA MET A 7 11.36 0.34 3.11
C MET A 7 12.88 0.43 2.90
N GLY A 8 13.60 0.65 3.98
CA GLY A 8 15.07 0.67 3.96
C GLY A 8 15.74 2.04 3.78
N SER A 9 15.01 3.10 3.41
CA SER A 9 15.62 4.42 3.18
C SER A 9 16.18 5.09 4.45
N ARG A 10 15.68 4.74 5.64
CA ARG A 10 16.07 5.35 6.92
C ARG A 10 17.07 4.52 7.74
N TYR A 11 17.22 3.22 7.49
CA TYR A 11 17.97 2.31 8.38
C TYR A 11 18.90 1.33 7.64
N GLY A 12 19.14 1.50 6.34
CA GLY A 12 20.12 0.69 5.59
C GLY A 12 19.79 -0.81 5.51
N GLY A 13 18.52 -1.21 5.69
CA GLY A 13 18.11 -2.61 5.64
C GLY A 13 16.62 -2.82 5.88
N LEU A 14 16.15 -4.04 5.70
CA LEU A 14 14.75 -4.47 5.85
C LEU A 14 14.28 -4.56 7.33
N LYS A 15 14.77 -3.72 8.23
CA LYS A 15 14.38 -3.74 9.66
C LYS A 15 12.88 -3.54 9.91
N GLN A 16 12.13 -3.02 8.95
CA GLN A 16 10.67 -2.93 9.00
C GLN A 16 9.99 -4.30 8.84
N LEU A 17 10.78 -5.36 8.61
CA LEU A 17 10.35 -6.74 8.61
C LEU A 17 10.59 -7.44 9.95
N ASP A 18 10.94 -6.69 11.00
CA ASP A 18 11.01 -7.26 12.34
C ASP A 18 9.63 -7.76 12.74
N GLY A 19 9.56 -9.03 13.07
CA GLY A 19 8.33 -9.67 13.49
C GLY A 19 7.86 -9.08 14.81
N LEU A 20 6.61 -8.64 14.84
CA LEU A 20 5.92 -8.13 16.02
C LEU A 20 4.95 -9.16 16.61
N GLY A 21 4.55 -10.11 15.79
CA GLY A 21 3.64 -11.19 16.18
C GLY A 21 4.35 -12.31 16.95
N PRO A 22 3.59 -13.18 17.63
CA PRO A 22 4.13 -14.25 18.48
C PRO A 22 4.98 -15.28 17.73
N ASN A 23 4.81 -15.41 16.40
CA ASN A 23 5.60 -16.31 15.56
C ASN A 23 6.49 -15.55 14.57
N GLY A 24 6.72 -14.25 14.81
CA GLY A 24 7.53 -13.41 13.95
C GLY A 24 6.77 -12.76 12.78
N GLU A 25 5.44 -12.70 12.87
CA GLU A 25 4.63 -12.00 11.86
C GLU A 25 4.93 -10.49 11.88
N THR A 26 5.02 -9.90 10.70
CA THR A 26 5.13 -8.45 10.52
C THR A 26 3.76 -7.79 10.46
N ILE A 27 3.68 -6.46 10.57
CA ILE A 27 2.42 -5.72 10.35
C ILE A 27 1.82 -6.04 8.98
N MET A 28 2.67 -6.16 7.98
CA MET A 28 2.26 -6.50 6.62
C MET A 28 1.63 -7.89 6.53
N ASP A 29 2.13 -8.88 7.27
CA ASP A 29 1.57 -10.23 7.28
C ASP A 29 0.12 -10.23 7.77
N TYR A 30 -0.22 -9.44 8.79
CA TYR A 30 -1.61 -9.25 9.23
C TYR A 30 -2.47 -8.61 8.16
N SER A 31 -1.99 -7.56 7.50
CA SER A 31 -2.71 -6.89 6.42
C SER A 31 -2.97 -7.83 5.24
N ILE A 32 -2.00 -8.65 4.86
CA ILE A 32 -2.14 -9.63 3.78
C ILE A 32 -3.13 -10.73 4.16
N TYR A 33 -3.06 -11.25 5.38
CA TYR A 33 -4.01 -12.23 5.88
C TYR A 33 -5.46 -11.71 5.83
N ASP A 34 -5.67 -10.48 6.28
CA ASP A 34 -6.99 -9.84 6.27
C ASP A 34 -7.48 -9.57 4.84
N ALA A 35 -6.57 -9.17 3.93
CA ALA A 35 -6.89 -8.98 2.52
C ALA A 35 -7.34 -10.27 1.84
N ILE A 36 -6.62 -11.38 2.05
CA ILE A 36 -7.00 -12.69 1.52
C ILE A 36 -8.39 -13.09 2.02
N ASN A 37 -8.65 -12.94 3.31
CA ASN A 37 -9.96 -13.27 3.90
C ASN A 37 -11.08 -12.33 3.44
N ALA A 38 -10.76 -11.14 2.96
CA ALA A 38 -11.71 -10.19 2.36
C ALA A 38 -11.95 -10.42 0.86
N GLY A 39 -11.28 -11.43 0.26
CA GLY A 39 -11.48 -11.83 -1.13
C GLY A 39 -10.55 -11.17 -2.15
N PHE A 40 -9.47 -10.50 -1.70
CA PHE A 40 -8.45 -10.03 -2.62
C PHE A 40 -7.66 -11.22 -3.19
N GLY A 41 -7.55 -11.30 -4.51
CA GLY A 41 -7.00 -12.47 -5.24
C GLY A 41 -5.57 -12.30 -5.74
N LYS A 42 -4.94 -11.14 -5.55
CA LYS A 42 -3.57 -10.86 -6.00
C LYS A 42 -2.89 -9.83 -5.10
N LEU A 43 -1.61 -10.02 -4.85
CA LEU A 43 -0.74 -9.06 -4.19
C LEU A 43 0.21 -8.43 -5.21
N VAL A 44 0.30 -7.12 -5.22
CA VAL A 44 1.28 -6.40 -6.04
C VAL A 44 2.07 -5.51 -5.10
N PHE A 45 3.38 -5.67 -5.05
CA PHE A 45 4.28 -4.89 -4.21
C PHE A 45 5.08 -3.92 -5.07
N VAL A 46 5.09 -2.65 -4.70
CA VAL A 46 6.05 -1.70 -5.26
C VAL A 46 7.24 -1.57 -4.34
N ILE A 47 8.42 -1.88 -4.88
CA ILE A 47 9.70 -1.84 -4.17
C ILE A 47 10.74 -1.09 -4.99
N ARG A 48 11.91 -0.87 -4.40
CA ARG A 48 13.09 -0.47 -5.16
C ARG A 48 13.77 -1.72 -5.76
N LYS A 49 14.33 -1.58 -6.95
CA LYS A 49 14.96 -2.70 -7.68
C LYS A 49 16.12 -3.35 -6.93
N ASP A 50 16.89 -2.56 -6.19
CA ASP A 50 18.03 -3.03 -5.40
C ASP A 50 17.67 -3.96 -4.24
N PHE A 51 16.38 -4.01 -3.84
CA PHE A 51 15.87 -4.92 -2.80
C PHE A 51 15.17 -6.15 -3.35
N GLU A 52 15.13 -6.37 -4.66
CA GLU A 52 14.32 -7.43 -5.26
C GLU A 52 14.62 -8.81 -4.68
N GLN A 53 15.89 -9.22 -4.65
CA GLN A 53 16.26 -10.56 -4.20
C GLN A 53 15.90 -10.79 -2.73
N ASP A 54 16.30 -9.86 -1.87
CA ASP A 54 15.97 -9.93 -0.45
C ASP A 54 14.46 -9.97 -0.18
N PHE A 55 13.70 -9.21 -0.98
CA PHE A 55 12.24 -9.16 -0.85
C PHE A 55 11.57 -10.46 -1.31
N ARG A 56 12.08 -11.07 -2.40
CA ARG A 56 11.63 -12.39 -2.84
C ARG A 56 11.88 -13.45 -1.78
N ASP A 57 13.10 -13.51 -1.26
CA ASP A 57 13.52 -14.54 -0.31
C ASP A 57 12.80 -14.43 1.04
N LYS A 58 12.56 -13.22 1.53
CA LYS A 58 12.02 -12.99 2.88
C LYS A 58 10.52 -12.75 2.94
N ILE A 59 9.91 -12.23 1.85
CA ILE A 59 8.52 -11.83 1.83
C ILE A 59 7.71 -12.68 0.87
N ILE A 60 8.05 -12.67 -0.43
CA ILE A 60 7.26 -13.38 -1.43
C ILE A 60 7.19 -14.87 -1.11
N SER A 61 8.30 -15.48 -0.68
CA SER A 61 8.39 -16.89 -0.31
C SER A 61 7.35 -17.33 0.74
N LYS A 62 6.93 -16.42 1.61
CA LYS A 62 5.88 -16.69 2.62
C LYS A 62 4.49 -16.93 2.00
N TYR A 63 4.25 -16.34 0.83
CA TYR A 63 2.92 -16.33 0.19
C TYR A 63 2.85 -17.22 -1.04
N GLU A 64 3.98 -17.82 -1.44
CA GLU A 64 4.02 -18.78 -2.55
C GLU A 64 3.05 -19.94 -2.31
N GLY A 65 2.24 -20.23 -3.33
CA GLY A 65 1.19 -21.25 -3.23
C GLY A 65 -0.10 -20.83 -2.51
N HIS A 66 -0.13 -19.67 -1.87
CA HIS A 66 -1.33 -19.15 -1.19
C HIS A 66 -2.06 -18.08 -2.01
N ILE A 67 -1.32 -17.17 -2.62
CA ILE A 67 -1.87 -16.08 -3.43
C ILE A 67 -0.84 -15.64 -4.47
N PRO A 68 -1.25 -15.30 -5.71
CA PRO A 68 -0.37 -14.72 -6.71
C PRO A 68 0.29 -13.42 -6.23
N CYS A 69 1.60 -13.31 -6.39
CA CYS A 69 2.39 -12.15 -5.99
C CYS A 69 3.16 -11.59 -7.18
N GLU A 70 3.08 -10.29 -7.38
CA GLU A 70 3.85 -9.57 -8.39
C GLU A 70 4.69 -8.45 -7.77
N LEU A 71 5.84 -8.18 -8.36
CA LEU A 71 6.70 -7.06 -7.99
C LEU A 71 6.71 -6.03 -9.11
N VAL A 72 6.55 -4.77 -8.74
CA VAL A 72 6.81 -3.62 -9.60
C VAL A 72 7.87 -2.74 -8.96
N PHE A 73 8.59 -1.98 -9.76
CA PHE A 73 9.74 -1.23 -9.27
C PHE A 73 9.50 0.26 -9.41
N GLN A 74 9.84 1.01 -8.37
CA GLN A 74 9.83 2.45 -8.39
C GLN A 74 11.26 2.97 -8.55
N SER A 75 11.53 3.66 -9.67
CA SER A 75 12.76 4.42 -9.87
C SER A 75 12.44 5.91 -10.03
N ILE A 76 13.38 6.77 -9.64
CA ILE A 76 13.24 8.23 -9.84
C ILE A 76 13.26 8.61 -11.32
N ASP A 77 13.78 7.75 -12.17
CA ASP A 77 13.90 7.96 -13.62
C ASP A 77 12.68 7.45 -14.41
N ASP A 78 11.80 6.66 -13.78
CA ASP A 78 10.58 6.16 -14.41
C ASP A 78 9.49 7.24 -14.39
N LEU A 79 9.56 8.15 -15.33
CA LEU A 79 8.64 9.27 -15.45
C LEU A 79 7.78 9.16 -16.71
N PRO A 80 6.56 9.73 -16.69
CA PRO A 80 5.74 9.85 -17.89
C PRO A 80 6.46 10.61 -19.00
N GLU A 81 6.05 10.38 -20.23
CA GLU A 81 6.57 11.10 -21.40
C GLU A 81 6.51 12.62 -21.21
N GLY A 82 7.60 13.31 -21.56
CA GLY A 82 7.71 14.77 -21.42
C GLY A 82 8.27 15.24 -20.08
N PHE A 83 8.53 14.33 -19.14
CA PHE A 83 9.16 14.66 -17.86
C PHE A 83 10.57 14.09 -17.77
N THR A 84 11.46 14.84 -17.12
CA THR A 84 12.85 14.43 -16.84
C THR A 84 13.15 14.59 -15.36
N CYS A 85 13.92 13.65 -14.80
CA CYS A 85 14.36 13.73 -13.42
C CYS A 85 15.42 14.84 -13.28
N PRO A 86 15.25 15.80 -12.36
CA PRO A 86 16.32 16.76 -12.04
C PRO A 86 17.59 16.03 -11.57
N ALA A 87 18.76 16.52 -12.01
CA ALA A 87 20.04 15.85 -11.76
C ALA A 87 20.41 15.76 -10.26
N ASP A 88 19.88 16.65 -9.44
CA ASP A 88 20.09 16.71 -7.99
C ASP A 88 19.05 15.92 -7.17
N ARG A 89 18.06 15.31 -7.84
CA ARG A 89 17.02 14.57 -7.13
C ARG A 89 17.51 13.20 -6.69
N THR A 90 17.38 12.93 -5.40
CA THR A 90 17.72 11.64 -4.79
C THR A 90 16.51 10.96 -4.11
N LYS A 91 15.43 11.72 -3.88
CA LYS A 91 14.24 11.21 -3.15
C LYS A 91 13.18 10.68 -4.13
N PRO A 92 12.46 9.61 -3.76
CA PRO A 92 11.31 9.12 -4.54
C PRO A 92 10.26 10.20 -4.79
N TRP A 93 9.45 10.01 -5.84
CA TRP A 93 8.42 10.97 -6.24
C TRP A 93 7.17 10.94 -5.34
N GLY A 94 7.04 9.98 -4.47
CA GLY A 94 5.91 9.85 -3.55
C GLY A 94 4.89 8.81 -3.98
N THR A 95 3.76 8.77 -3.25
CA THR A 95 2.76 7.70 -3.30
C THR A 95 2.10 7.54 -4.67
N ASN A 96 1.69 8.66 -5.28
CA ASN A 96 1.01 8.59 -6.58
C ASN A 96 1.92 7.98 -7.66
N HIS A 97 3.17 8.36 -7.69
CA HIS A 97 4.16 7.78 -8.62
C HIS A 97 4.36 6.28 -8.35
N ALA A 98 4.42 5.87 -7.08
CA ALA A 98 4.51 4.46 -6.72
C ALA A 98 3.29 3.66 -7.24
N VAL A 99 2.07 4.22 -7.13
CA VAL A 99 0.85 3.60 -7.66
C VAL A 99 0.89 3.47 -9.17
N MET A 100 1.43 4.47 -9.88
CA MET A 100 1.57 4.42 -11.35
C MET A 100 2.42 3.24 -11.83
N MET A 101 3.41 2.79 -11.03
CA MET A 101 4.23 1.61 -11.37
C MET A 101 3.41 0.33 -11.50
N GLY A 102 2.22 0.28 -10.92
CA GLY A 102 1.30 -0.86 -11.03
C GLY A 102 0.44 -0.89 -12.30
N ALA A 103 0.48 0.14 -13.16
CA ALA A 103 -0.45 0.31 -14.27
C ALA A 103 -0.46 -0.84 -15.28
N ASP A 104 0.68 -1.49 -15.49
CA ASP A 104 0.81 -2.58 -16.45
C ASP A 104 0.33 -3.93 -15.89
N VAL A 105 0.37 -4.13 -14.58
CA VAL A 105 0.07 -5.40 -13.93
C VAL A 105 -1.28 -5.44 -13.23
N ILE A 106 -1.88 -4.26 -12.95
CA ILE A 106 -3.20 -4.16 -12.30
C ILE A 106 -4.23 -3.72 -13.32
N LYS A 107 -5.19 -4.60 -13.60
CA LYS A 107 -6.29 -4.34 -14.54
C LYS A 107 -7.67 -4.45 -13.87
N GLU A 108 -7.70 -4.83 -12.61
CA GLU A 108 -8.88 -5.00 -11.78
C GLU A 108 -9.03 -3.81 -10.80
N PRO A 109 -10.23 -3.60 -10.21
CA PRO A 109 -10.36 -2.73 -9.04
C PRO A 109 -9.41 -3.16 -7.93
N PHE A 110 -8.71 -2.22 -7.32
CA PHE A 110 -7.66 -2.52 -6.35
C PHE A 110 -7.66 -1.55 -5.16
N ALA A 111 -7.14 -2.01 -4.03
CA ALA A 111 -6.86 -1.19 -2.87
C ALA A 111 -5.35 -0.90 -2.75
N VAL A 112 -5.01 0.26 -2.22
CA VAL A 112 -3.63 0.67 -1.94
C VAL A 112 -3.44 0.76 -0.43
N ILE A 113 -2.38 0.13 0.08
CA ILE A 113 -2.01 0.18 1.50
C ILE A 113 -0.50 0.42 1.66
N ASN A 114 -0.11 1.02 2.78
CA ASN A 114 1.28 1.03 3.21
C ASN A 114 1.64 -0.33 3.84
N CYS A 115 2.86 -0.79 3.66
CA CYS A 115 3.32 -2.06 4.22
C CYS A 115 3.60 -2.01 5.72
N ASP A 116 3.71 -0.82 6.30
CA ASP A 116 4.08 -0.55 7.70
C ASP A 116 2.93 0.02 8.54
N ASP A 117 1.72 0.11 7.98
CA ASP A 117 0.52 0.53 8.69
C ASP A 117 -0.39 -0.67 9.01
N PHE A 118 -1.03 -0.64 10.18
CA PHE A 118 -2.06 -1.60 10.58
C PHE A 118 -3.45 -1.04 10.33
N TYR A 119 -4.23 -1.70 9.46
CA TYR A 119 -5.57 -1.24 9.04
C TYR A 119 -6.72 -1.96 9.75
N GLY A 120 -6.49 -3.18 10.21
CA GLY A 120 -7.50 -4.04 10.83
C GLY A 120 -8.45 -4.70 9.83
N ARG A 121 -9.01 -5.82 10.25
CA ARG A 121 -9.82 -6.72 9.43
C ARG A 121 -11.01 -6.05 8.75
N ASP A 122 -11.75 -5.22 9.49
CA ASP A 122 -12.96 -4.59 8.99
C ASP A 122 -12.68 -3.65 7.81
N SER A 123 -11.52 -2.99 7.79
CA SER A 123 -11.12 -2.12 6.69
C SER A 123 -11.01 -2.89 5.37
N PHE A 124 -10.42 -4.08 5.39
CA PHE A 124 -10.31 -4.93 4.21
C PHE A 124 -11.67 -5.48 3.78
N GLN A 125 -12.52 -5.87 4.72
CA GLN A 125 -13.86 -6.37 4.40
C GLN A 125 -14.74 -5.29 3.75
N VAL A 126 -14.74 -4.09 4.29
CA VAL A 126 -15.49 -2.96 3.75
C VAL A 126 -14.98 -2.59 2.35
N MET A 127 -13.67 -2.49 2.19
CA MET A 127 -13.06 -2.18 0.89
C MET A 127 -13.28 -3.29 -0.13
N GLY A 128 -13.10 -4.56 0.26
CA GLY A 128 -13.34 -5.72 -0.61
C GLY A 128 -14.79 -5.78 -1.11
N LYS A 129 -15.76 -5.56 -0.21
CA LYS A 129 -17.18 -5.45 -0.58
C LYS A 129 -17.44 -4.33 -1.58
N PHE A 130 -16.89 -3.14 -1.32
CA PHE A 130 -17.06 -1.99 -2.20
C PHE A 130 -16.51 -2.27 -3.60
N LEU A 131 -15.27 -2.73 -3.69
CA LEU A 131 -14.61 -3.02 -4.97
C LEU A 131 -15.31 -4.12 -5.76
N SER A 132 -15.78 -5.18 -5.08
CA SER A 132 -16.50 -6.30 -5.72
C SER A 132 -17.88 -5.90 -6.23
N ALA A 133 -18.48 -4.85 -5.70
CA ALA A 133 -19.80 -4.35 -6.11
C ALA A 133 -19.73 -3.36 -7.28
N LEU A 134 -18.53 -2.92 -7.67
CA LEU A 134 -18.37 -1.99 -8.79
C LEU A 134 -18.78 -2.66 -10.12
N PRO A 135 -19.59 -1.99 -10.96
CA PRO A 135 -19.81 -2.42 -12.33
C PRO A 135 -18.49 -2.57 -13.11
N ALA A 136 -18.44 -3.53 -14.02
CA ALA A 136 -17.23 -3.84 -14.78
C ALA A 136 -16.70 -2.67 -15.65
N ASP A 137 -17.58 -1.75 -16.02
CA ASP A 137 -17.28 -0.55 -16.81
C ASP A 137 -17.03 0.71 -15.95
N SER A 138 -16.97 0.56 -14.62
CA SER A 138 -16.71 1.66 -13.70
C SER A 138 -15.38 2.34 -14.00
N LYS A 139 -15.41 3.66 -14.08
CA LYS A 139 -14.22 4.49 -14.29
C LYS A 139 -14.21 5.66 -13.31
N ASN A 140 -13.02 6.02 -12.84
CA ASN A 140 -12.82 7.17 -11.97
C ASN A 140 -13.66 7.11 -10.67
N VAL A 141 -13.85 5.90 -10.15
CA VAL A 141 -14.49 5.67 -8.85
C VAL A 141 -13.38 5.45 -7.82
N TYR A 142 -13.38 6.29 -6.79
CA TYR A 142 -12.40 6.24 -5.71
C TYR A 142 -13.12 6.07 -4.38
N SER A 143 -12.49 5.33 -3.47
CA SER A 143 -12.99 5.11 -2.12
C SER A 143 -11.84 5.09 -1.14
N MET A 144 -12.13 5.38 0.12
CA MET A 144 -11.17 5.27 1.20
C MET A 144 -11.87 4.82 2.47
N VAL A 145 -11.14 4.12 3.33
CA VAL A 145 -11.59 3.79 4.68
C VAL A 145 -11.09 4.88 5.62
N GLY A 146 -12.04 5.61 6.23
CA GLY A 146 -11.73 6.64 7.23
C GLY A 146 -11.62 6.05 8.62
N PHE A 147 -10.65 6.51 9.40
CA PHE A 147 -10.45 6.14 10.79
C PHE A 147 -10.81 7.32 11.70
N ARG A 148 -11.37 7.03 12.88
CA ARG A 148 -11.57 8.07 13.89
C ARG A 148 -10.21 8.56 14.37
N VAL A 149 -9.98 9.86 14.34
CA VAL A 149 -8.67 10.46 14.66
C VAL A 149 -8.16 10.03 16.03
N GLY A 150 -9.04 9.92 17.03
CA GLY A 150 -8.69 9.46 18.38
C GLY A 150 -8.06 8.06 18.41
N ASN A 151 -8.37 7.18 17.44
CA ASN A 151 -7.81 5.84 17.34
C ASN A 151 -6.46 5.81 16.60
N THR A 152 -5.98 6.94 16.11
CA THR A 152 -4.75 7.05 15.30
C THR A 152 -3.67 7.88 15.98
N LEU A 153 -3.90 8.32 17.22
CA LEU A 153 -2.95 9.08 18.00
C LEU A 153 -1.89 8.17 18.62
N SER A 154 -0.72 8.72 18.89
CA SER A 154 0.38 8.04 19.56
C SER A 154 0.59 8.62 20.94
N GLU A 155 0.84 7.76 21.94
CA GLU A 155 1.26 8.18 23.27
C GLU A 155 2.74 8.63 23.30
N SER A 156 3.51 8.25 22.26
CA SER A 156 4.96 8.44 22.21
C SER A 156 5.40 9.50 21.18
N GLY A 157 4.62 10.57 21.00
CA GLY A 157 5.02 11.68 20.13
C GLY A 157 3.92 12.17 19.20
N THR A 158 4.28 13.12 18.34
CA THR A 158 3.36 13.72 17.37
C THR A 158 3.17 12.82 16.15
N VAL A 159 1.94 12.77 15.65
CA VAL A 159 1.59 12.09 14.39
C VAL A 159 1.00 13.10 13.40
N SER A 160 1.27 12.89 12.11
CA SER A 160 0.64 13.65 11.04
C SER A 160 -0.51 12.84 10.46
N ARG A 161 -1.70 13.45 10.35
CA ARG A 161 -2.90 12.81 9.81
C ARG A 161 -3.64 13.79 8.90
N GLY A 162 -4.14 13.27 7.78
CA GLY A 162 -5.09 13.99 6.94
C GLY A 162 -6.47 13.98 7.60
N ILE A 163 -7.00 15.14 7.93
CA ILE A 163 -8.35 15.25 8.48
C ILE A 163 -9.34 15.32 7.32
N CYS A 164 -10.29 14.37 7.28
CA CYS A 164 -11.27 14.27 6.23
C CYS A 164 -12.59 14.91 6.64
N SER A 165 -13.18 15.70 5.74
CA SER A 165 -14.56 16.19 5.85
C SER A 165 -15.42 15.52 4.78
N THR A 166 -16.59 15.02 5.17
CA THR A 166 -17.52 14.33 4.28
C THR A 166 -18.89 15.01 4.30
N ASP A 167 -19.67 14.81 3.24
CA ASP A 167 -21.08 15.13 3.24
C ASP A 167 -21.91 14.06 3.99
N ASP A 168 -23.23 14.28 4.05
CA ASP A 168 -24.18 13.36 4.71
C ASP A 168 -24.27 11.98 4.04
N LYS A 169 -23.76 11.84 2.82
CA LYS A 169 -23.70 10.59 2.07
C LYS A 169 -22.36 9.88 2.19
N GLY A 170 -21.41 10.47 2.94
CA GLY A 170 -20.07 9.95 3.11
C GLY A 170 -19.12 10.27 1.94
N CYS A 171 -19.50 11.15 1.00
CA CYS A 171 -18.58 11.60 -0.04
C CYS A 171 -17.53 12.53 0.54
N LEU A 172 -16.27 12.28 0.22
CA LEU A 172 -15.17 13.12 0.65
C LEU A 172 -15.25 14.52 -0.01
N LEU A 173 -15.31 15.56 0.81
CA LEU A 173 -15.34 16.95 0.35
C LEU A 173 -13.96 17.60 0.41
N TYR A 174 -13.21 17.30 1.46
CA TYR A 174 -11.92 17.94 1.72
C TYR A 174 -11.03 17.12 2.66
N THR A 175 -9.71 17.24 2.47
CA THR A 175 -8.69 16.76 3.40
C THR A 175 -7.71 17.88 3.72
N SER A 176 -7.27 18.00 4.98
CA SER A 176 -6.26 18.99 5.43
C SER A 176 -5.05 18.28 6.05
#